data_1528bfd3cb642e9371512a96597036fc
#
_entry.id   1528bfd3cb642e9371512a96597036fc
#
_cell.length_a   1.000
_cell.length_b   1.000
_cell.length_c   1.000
_cell.angle_alpha   90.00
_cell.angle_beta   90.00
_cell.angle_gamma   90.00
#
_symmetry.space_group_name_H-M   'P 1'
#
loop_
_entity.id
_entity.type
_entity.pdbx_description
1 polymer ?
#
loop_
_entity_poly.entity_id
_entity_poly.type
_entity_poly.pdbx_seq_one_letter_code
_entity_poly.pdbx_strand_id
1 'polypeptide(L)'
;MPLQTYITQINSRCQPFIAISHSFDPKTLKSVYTYASKRQTLDVKCPYCGKVNVYVHSKHSSEIKDFPLYPKHRQSLIFQYHGYKCRECGQYFTESIPEKIPHARISCRAAEWIKSLLSKNMSVSAVSEITGFHWETIKKIHLGIMDKFLKKRKDELFRSGYKPTYLAVDEFAIHKGHSYATCVMDLETGEVLWVGKGRGMEDFRKFFEEYDKEQLVNVKAFAMDMNASYNRLVEKYMPNTEIVYDRYHMQAQFGKDVLGAVRLEEARRHQENAKEIKNQMKNITNKEVQRELKLDFRNESKCYTRLKRARWTVLTSNNNLSESGVEVLNEILKSHRVLATCYAMKEEMNRLFELRDRDEAYYGWTKWFTAAKESGIPQLQKFAELKEKRLKGLVAHATHPISTGKLEGMNNKIKVAKRIAYGYRDEDYFFRLIRYQSSLSIQKNLV
;
A
#
# COMPACT_ATOMS: atom_id res chain seq x y z
N MET A 1 -15.98 6.15 34.52
CA MET A 1 -17.45 6.26 34.45
C MET A 1 -18.02 5.53 35.66
N PRO A 2 -18.88 6.15 36.51
CA PRO A 2 -19.47 5.48 37.65
C PRO A 2 -20.30 4.27 37.20
N LEU A 3 -20.26 3.18 37.99
CA LEU A 3 -20.97 1.93 37.67
C LEU A 3 -22.48 2.13 37.44
N GLN A 4 -23.08 3.03 38.19
CA GLN A 4 -24.49 3.42 38.05
C GLN A 4 -24.83 4.02 36.72
N THR A 5 -23.98 4.92 36.18
CA THR A 5 -24.15 5.56 34.85
C THR A 5 -24.03 4.52 33.73
N TYR A 6 -23.13 3.55 33.90
CA TYR A 6 -22.97 2.44 32.98
C TYR A 6 -24.22 1.54 32.90
N ILE A 7 -24.72 1.12 34.06
CA ILE A 7 -25.95 0.29 34.17
C ILE A 7 -27.15 1.02 33.56
N THR A 8 -27.31 2.32 33.81
CA THR A 8 -28.41 3.12 33.26
C THR A 8 -28.32 3.20 31.70
N GLN A 9 -27.15 3.37 31.18
CA GLN A 9 -26.96 3.40 29.71
C GLN A 9 -27.23 2.03 29.05
N ILE A 10 -26.83 0.93 29.69
CA ILE A 10 -27.15 -0.40 29.19
C ILE A 10 -28.66 -0.60 29.19
N ASN A 11 -29.33 -0.30 30.32
CA ASN A 11 -30.76 -0.49 30.46
C ASN A 11 -31.57 0.29 29.40
N SER A 12 -31.18 1.51 29.09
CA SER A 12 -31.85 2.29 28.04
C SER A 12 -31.72 1.68 26.64
N ARG A 13 -30.55 1.12 26.30
CA ARG A 13 -30.31 0.48 25.00
C ARG A 13 -30.93 -0.92 24.87
N CYS A 14 -31.18 -1.60 25.99
CA CYS A 14 -31.75 -2.95 25.99
C CYS A 14 -33.27 -2.96 25.93
N GLN A 15 -33.96 -1.83 25.89
CA GLN A 15 -35.44 -1.79 25.76
C GLN A 15 -35.92 -2.63 24.56
N PRO A 16 -36.96 -3.45 24.70
CA PRO A 16 -37.91 -3.57 25.85
C PRO A 16 -37.50 -4.60 26.93
N PHE A 17 -36.25 -5.00 27.01
CA PHE A 17 -35.73 -5.87 28.03
C PHE A 17 -35.35 -5.12 29.30
N ILE A 18 -35.61 -5.73 30.47
CA ILE A 18 -35.21 -5.19 31.78
C ILE A 18 -34.20 -6.09 32.44
N ALA A 19 -33.27 -5.49 33.17
CA ALA A 19 -32.34 -6.24 34.00
C ALA A 19 -33.09 -6.90 35.17
N ILE A 20 -32.90 -8.21 35.33
CA ILE A 20 -33.53 -9.02 36.42
C ILE A 20 -32.49 -9.55 37.39
N SER A 21 -31.23 -9.71 37.01
CA SER A 21 -30.16 -10.13 37.90
C SER A 21 -28.79 -9.68 37.41
N HIS A 22 -27.84 -9.59 38.36
CA HIS A 22 -26.41 -9.37 38.09
C HIS A 22 -25.61 -10.31 39.01
N SER A 23 -24.59 -10.93 38.45
CA SER A 23 -23.60 -11.71 39.19
C SER A 23 -22.18 -11.32 38.79
N PHE A 24 -21.26 -11.39 39.74
CA PHE A 24 -19.84 -11.18 39.55
C PHE A 24 -19.04 -12.33 40.13
N ASP A 25 -18.18 -12.94 39.35
CA ASP A 25 -17.24 -13.96 39.80
C ASP A 25 -15.84 -13.33 39.92
N PRO A 26 -15.31 -13.16 41.15
CA PRO A 26 -14.00 -12.54 41.35
C PRO A 26 -12.83 -13.42 40.91
N LYS A 27 -13.01 -14.76 40.79
CA LYS A 27 -11.94 -15.66 40.31
C LYS A 27 -11.69 -15.52 38.80
N THR A 28 -12.76 -15.40 38.05
CA THR A 28 -12.69 -15.27 36.59
C THR A 28 -12.80 -13.83 36.08
N LEU A 29 -13.01 -12.88 37.01
CA LEU A 29 -13.30 -11.47 36.73
C LEU A 29 -14.45 -11.32 35.69
N LYS A 30 -15.48 -12.18 35.82
CA LYS A 30 -16.64 -12.20 34.92
C LYS A 30 -17.87 -11.59 35.55
N SER A 31 -18.45 -10.57 34.89
CA SER A 31 -19.77 -10.04 35.20
C SER A 31 -20.82 -10.60 34.22
N VAL A 32 -21.97 -11.01 34.77
CA VAL A 32 -23.10 -11.48 33.97
C VAL A 32 -24.33 -10.66 34.35
N TYR A 33 -24.95 -10.00 33.36
CA TYR A 33 -26.21 -9.30 33.52
C TYR A 33 -27.30 -10.07 32.79
N THR A 34 -28.40 -10.39 33.48
CA THR A 34 -29.54 -11.09 32.88
C THR A 34 -30.68 -10.13 32.66
N TYR A 35 -31.24 -10.15 31.47
CA TYR A 35 -32.34 -9.34 31.01
C TYR A 35 -33.51 -10.22 30.60
N ALA A 36 -34.73 -9.82 30.93
CA ALA A 36 -35.96 -10.46 30.50
C ALA A 36 -36.82 -9.50 29.66
N SER A 37 -37.47 -10.03 28.64
CA SER A 37 -38.42 -9.24 27.84
C SER A 37 -39.63 -8.83 28.67
N LYS A 38 -40.00 -7.55 28.55
CA LYS A 38 -41.25 -6.97 29.09
C LYS A 38 -42.40 -6.96 28.10
N ARG A 39 -42.18 -7.39 26.86
CA ARG A 39 -43.22 -7.34 25.82
C ARG A 39 -44.40 -8.21 26.18
N GLN A 40 -45.58 -7.64 26.15
CA GLN A 40 -46.83 -8.37 26.20
C GLN A 40 -47.21 -8.82 24.80
N THR A 41 -47.97 -9.91 24.66
CA THR A 41 -48.41 -10.42 23.36
C THR A 41 -49.18 -9.40 22.52
N LEU A 42 -49.89 -8.50 23.22
CA LEU A 42 -50.65 -7.41 22.57
C LEU A 42 -49.78 -6.32 21.89
N ASP A 43 -48.49 -6.24 22.32
CA ASP A 43 -47.53 -5.28 21.74
C ASP A 43 -46.75 -5.85 20.57
N VAL A 44 -46.96 -7.14 20.25
CA VAL A 44 -46.15 -7.85 19.27
C VAL A 44 -46.90 -8.00 17.94
N LYS A 45 -46.34 -7.37 16.88
CA LYS A 45 -46.83 -7.55 15.51
C LYS A 45 -46.08 -8.65 14.81
N CYS A 46 -46.78 -9.52 14.09
CA CYS A 46 -46.18 -10.52 13.23
C CYS A 46 -45.39 -9.83 12.10
N PRO A 47 -44.09 -10.12 11.91
CA PRO A 47 -43.30 -9.49 10.85
C PRO A 47 -43.69 -9.91 9.44
N TYR A 48 -44.48 -11.00 9.29
CA TYR A 48 -44.90 -11.54 7.99
C TYR A 48 -46.24 -10.99 7.50
N CYS A 49 -47.22 -10.86 8.39
CA CYS A 49 -48.57 -10.40 8.00
C CYS A 49 -49.02 -9.10 8.69
N GLY A 50 -48.22 -8.52 9.59
CA GLY A 50 -48.50 -7.27 10.28
C GLY A 50 -49.58 -7.35 11.39
N LYS A 51 -50.23 -8.49 11.59
CA LYS A 51 -51.29 -8.67 12.60
C LYS A 51 -50.72 -8.86 14.00
N VAL A 52 -51.49 -8.46 15.02
CA VAL A 52 -51.12 -8.58 16.46
C VAL A 52 -51.61 -9.86 17.11
N ASN A 53 -52.28 -10.74 16.38
CA ASN A 53 -52.83 -12.00 16.89
C ASN A 53 -51.73 -13.08 17.02
N VAL A 54 -50.86 -12.93 18.02
CA VAL A 54 -49.72 -13.84 18.25
C VAL A 54 -49.84 -14.43 19.67
N TYR A 55 -49.21 -15.58 19.88
CA TYR A 55 -49.04 -16.18 21.20
C TYR A 55 -47.61 -16.62 21.46
N VAL A 56 -47.21 -16.67 22.74
CA VAL A 56 -45.89 -17.18 23.11
C VAL A 56 -45.87 -18.69 22.85
N HIS A 57 -45.03 -19.10 21.93
CA HIS A 57 -44.83 -20.49 21.53
C HIS A 57 -43.69 -21.12 22.33
N SER A 58 -42.60 -20.35 22.58
CA SER A 58 -41.41 -20.86 23.25
C SER A 58 -40.68 -19.76 24.02
N LYS A 59 -39.87 -20.15 24.99
CA LYS A 59 -38.93 -19.25 25.70
C LYS A 59 -37.53 -19.62 25.33
N HIS A 60 -36.70 -18.61 25.10
CA HIS A 60 -35.31 -18.75 24.69
C HIS A 60 -34.39 -17.95 25.58
N SER A 61 -33.10 -18.34 25.60
CA SER A 61 -32.02 -17.56 26.22
C SER A 61 -30.84 -17.45 25.29
N SER A 62 -30.22 -16.28 25.24
CA SER A 62 -29.02 -16.03 24.44
C SER A 62 -28.01 -15.26 25.26
N GLU A 63 -26.81 -15.79 25.39
CA GLU A 63 -25.67 -15.09 25.96
C GLU A 63 -24.92 -14.36 24.86
N ILE A 64 -24.69 -13.06 25.05
CA ILE A 64 -23.85 -12.23 24.18
C ILE A 64 -22.71 -11.65 25.01
N LYS A 65 -21.51 -11.64 24.45
CA LYS A 65 -20.33 -11.02 25.05
C LYS A 65 -20.37 -9.51 24.84
N ASP A 66 -20.04 -8.78 25.89
CA ASP A 66 -19.98 -7.32 25.86
C ASP A 66 -18.55 -6.82 26.10
N PHE A 67 -18.30 -5.52 25.97
CA PHE A 67 -16.97 -4.98 26.16
C PHE A 67 -16.58 -4.97 27.65
N PRO A 68 -15.28 -5.21 28.00
CA PRO A 68 -14.83 -5.20 29.37
C PRO A 68 -14.81 -3.79 29.95
N LEU A 69 -15.07 -3.68 31.27
CA LEU A 69 -14.99 -2.40 31.99
C LEU A 69 -13.55 -2.03 32.39
N TYR A 70 -12.67 -3.02 32.54
CA TYR A 70 -11.27 -2.88 32.92
C TYR A 70 -10.45 -4.05 32.36
N PRO A 71 -9.12 -3.98 32.36
CA PRO A 71 -8.28 -5.03 31.79
C PRO A 71 -8.57 -6.40 32.40
N LYS A 72 -8.60 -7.45 31.59
CA LYS A 72 -8.93 -8.85 31.94
C LYS A 72 -10.37 -9.10 32.38
N HIS A 73 -11.19 -8.07 32.56
CA HIS A 73 -12.61 -8.23 32.87
C HIS A 73 -13.35 -8.87 31.69
N ARG A 74 -14.27 -9.78 31.97
CA ARG A 74 -15.18 -10.38 30.98
C ARG A 74 -16.60 -9.99 31.32
N GLN A 75 -17.36 -9.59 30.33
CA GLN A 75 -18.75 -9.22 30.49
C GLN A 75 -19.65 -9.97 29.54
N SER A 76 -20.76 -10.51 30.08
CA SER A 76 -21.79 -11.17 29.30
C SER A 76 -23.16 -10.61 29.65
N LEU A 77 -24.00 -10.50 28.62
CA LEU A 77 -25.42 -10.14 28.74
C LEU A 77 -26.23 -11.35 28.33
N ILE A 78 -27.08 -11.85 29.23
CA ILE A 78 -28.00 -12.95 28.96
C ILE A 78 -29.38 -12.36 28.73
N PHE A 79 -29.95 -12.59 27.56
CA PHE A 79 -31.30 -12.17 27.21
C PHE A 79 -32.24 -13.36 27.22
N GLN A 80 -33.29 -13.28 28.08
CA GLN A 80 -34.42 -14.18 28.07
C GLN A 80 -35.52 -13.55 27.21
N TYR A 81 -35.89 -14.23 26.13
CA TYR A 81 -36.81 -13.69 25.09
C TYR A 81 -37.80 -14.77 24.63
N HIS A 82 -38.87 -14.31 23.94
CA HIS A 82 -39.94 -15.19 23.52
C HIS A 82 -39.82 -15.52 22.01
N GLY A 83 -40.21 -16.75 21.70
CA GLY A 83 -40.59 -17.14 20.37
C GLY A 83 -42.12 -17.11 20.26
N TYR A 84 -42.62 -16.44 19.21
CA TYR A 84 -44.03 -16.24 18.93
C TYR A 84 -44.48 -17.04 17.73
N LYS A 85 -45.76 -17.47 17.74
CA LYS A 85 -46.42 -18.01 16.57
C LYS A 85 -47.68 -17.15 16.26
N CYS A 86 -47.83 -16.76 15.02
CA CYS A 86 -48.98 -15.99 14.55
C CYS A 86 -50.19 -16.93 14.31
N ARG A 87 -51.34 -16.55 14.86
CA ARG A 87 -52.61 -17.33 14.65
C ARG A 87 -53.21 -17.10 13.25
N GLU A 88 -52.86 -15.99 12.61
CA GLU A 88 -53.41 -15.64 11.28
C GLU A 88 -52.63 -16.33 10.13
N CYS A 89 -51.33 -16.20 10.09
CA CYS A 89 -50.48 -16.74 9.02
C CYS A 89 -49.70 -18.01 9.39
N GLY A 90 -49.78 -18.45 10.65
CA GLY A 90 -49.11 -19.67 11.13
C GLY A 90 -47.58 -19.53 11.26
N GLN A 91 -46.98 -18.40 10.90
CA GLN A 91 -45.56 -18.23 10.88
C GLN A 91 -44.98 -18.09 12.30
N TYR A 92 -43.81 -18.68 12.49
CA TYR A 92 -43.02 -18.58 13.74
C TYR A 92 -41.93 -17.51 13.59
N PHE A 93 -41.71 -16.71 14.65
CA PHE A 93 -40.63 -15.74 14.75
C PHE A 93 -40.19 -15.52 16.19
N THR A 94 -38.99 -14.97 16.41
CA THR A 94 -38.47 -14.65 17.74
C THR A 94 -38.32 -13.15 17.94
N GLU A 95 -38.31 -12.71 19.18
CA GLU A 95 -37.96 -11.33 19.53
C GLU A 95 -36.55 -10.98 19.02
N SER A 96 -36.37 -9.79 18.54
CA SER A 96 -35.05 -9.23 18.25
C SER A 96 -34.40 -8.73 19.53
N ILE A 97 -33.12 -9.03 19.72
CA ILE A 97 -32.31 -8.50 20.82
C ILE A 97 -31.62 -7.23 20.33
N PRO A 98 -31.95 -6.04 20.87
CA PRO A 98 -31.51 -4.73 20.33
C PRO A 98 -29.99 -4.57 20.32
N GLU A 99 -29.31 -5.02 21.35
CA GLU A 99 -27.85 -4.90 21.52
C GLU A 99 -27.04 -6.03 20.87
N LYS A 100 -27.67 -6.90 20.10
CA LYS A 100 -26.99 -8.04 19.48
C LYS A 100 -26.71 -7.79 18.01
N ILE A 101 -25.48 -8.00 17.58
CA ILE A 101 -25.16 -8.05 16.13
C ILE A 101 -25.82 -9.30 15.51
N PRO A 102 -26.51 -9.17 14.37
CA PRO A 102 -27.08 -10.30 13.65
C PRO A 102 -26.03 -11.41 13.42
N HIS A 103 -26.43 -12.65 13.65
CA HIS A 103 -25.58 -13.85 13.47
C HIS A 103 -24.28 -13.91 14.30
N ALA A 104 -24.12 -13.02 15.31
CA ALA A 104 -22.96 -13.01 16.20
C ALA A 104 -23.40 -13.04 17.67
N ARG A 105 -22.51 -13.52 18.56
CA ARG A 105 -22.71 -13.50 20.03
C ARG A 105 -21.91 -12.37 20.66
N ILE A 106 -22.10 -11.16 20.15
CA ILE A 106 -21.39 -9.96 20.58
C ILE A 106 -22.35 -8.77 20.59
N SER A 107 -22.17 -7.85 21.54
CA SER A 107 -22.97 -6.64 21.61
C SER A 107 -22.55 -5.62 20.54
N CYS A 108 -23.48 -4.75 20.12
CA CYS A 108 -23.20 -3.65 19.20
C CYS A 108 -22.10 -2.74 19.75
N ARG A 109 -22.11 -2.45 21.06
CA ARG A 109 -21.09 -1.60 21.71
C ARG A 109 -19.70 -2.21 21.67
N ALA A 110 -19.58 -3.51 21.95
CA ALA A 110 -18.30 -4.21 21.88
C ALA A 110 -17.74 -4.17 20.47
N ALA A 111 -18.59 -4.33 19.45
CA ALA A 111 -18.18 -4.22 18.06
C ALA A 111 -17.76 -2.79 17.67
N GLU A 112 -18.47 -1.76 18.14
CA GLU A 112 -18.08 -0.36 17.94
C GLU A 112 -16.72 -0.06 18.60
N TRP A 113 -16.48 -0.57 19.79
CA TRP A 113 -15.20 -0.43 20.47
C TRP A 113 -14.07 -1.15 19.72
N ILE A 114 -14.29 -2.40 19.29
CA ILE A 114 -13.35 -3.13 18.43
C ILE A 114 -13.04 -2.32 17.15
N LYS A 115 -14.05 -1.76 16.51
CA LYS A 115 -13.89 -0.89 15.34
C LYS A 115 -13.00 0.32 15.65
N SER A 116 -13.22 0.97 16.79
CA SER A 116 -12.42 2.11 17.23
C SER A 116 -10.93 1.74 17.41
N LEU A 117 -10.63 0.59 18.03
CA LEU A 117 -9.26 0.11 18.18
C LEU A 117 -8.61 -0.22 16.83
N LEU A 118 -9.32 -0.93 15.97
CA LEU A 118 -8.84 -1.30 14.64
C LEU A 118 -8.60 -0.05 13.74
N SER A 119 -9.41 1.01 13.89
CA SER A 119 -9.21 2.28 13.17
C SER A 119 -7.95 3.04 13.59
N LYS A 120 -7.33 2.67 14.71
CA LYS A 120 -6.01 3.17 15.17
C LYS A 120 -4.84 2.33 14.64
N ASN A 121 -5.08 1.48 13.64
CA ASN A 121 -4.10 0.58 13.04
C ASN A 121 -3.55 -0.49 14.00
N MET A 122 -4.31 -0.83 15.05
CA MET A 122 -3.95 -1.95 15.93
C MET A 122 -4.13 -3.28 15.18
N SER A 123 -3.22 -4.22 15.42
CA SER A 123 -3.35 -5.57 14.87
C SER A 123 -4.54 -6.32 15.48
N VAL A 124 -5.11 -7.27 14.74
CA VAL A 124 -6.19 -8.13 15.24
C VAL A 124 -5.77 -8.86 16.53
N SER A 125 -4.50 -9.28 16.62
CA SER A 125 -3.97 -9.95 17.83
C SER A 125 -3.91 -9.01 19.03
N ALA A 126 -3.43 -7.77 18.84
CA ALA A 126 -3.40 -6.78 19.92
C ALA A 126 -4.82 -6.43 20.40
N VAL A 127 -5.77 -6.26 19.47
CA VAL A 127 -7.18 -6.03 19.82
C VAL A 127 -7.76 -7.25 20.56
N SER A 128 -7.40 -8.47 20.15
CA SER A 128 -7.81 -9.70 20.86
C SER A 128 -7.30 -9.73 22.29
N GLU A 129 -6.06 -9.37 22.52
CA GLU A 129 -5.44 -9.32 23.84
C GLU A 129 -6.11 -8.26 24.74
N ILE A 130 -6.33 -7.05 24.22
CA ILE A 130 -6.95 -5.95 24.96
C ILE A 130 -8.42 -6.26 25.30
N THR A 131 -9.17 -6.82 24.35
CA THR A 131 -10.62 -6.99 24.48
C THR A 131 -11.03 -8.33 25.07
N GLY A 132 -10.16 -9.34 25.04
CA GLY A 132 -10.47 -10.71 25.44
C GLY A 132 -11.37 -11.46 24.46
N PHE A 133 -11.70 -10.89 23.30
CA PHE A 133 -12.42 -11.60 22.24
C PHE A 133 -11.48 -12.44 21.40
N HIS A 134 -11.98 -13.57 20.91
CA HIS A 134 -11.20 -14.44 20.04
C HIS A 134 -10.84 -13.73 18.74
N TRP A 135 -9.60 -13.87 18.28
CA TRP A 135 -9.06 -13.17 17.12
C TRP A 135 -9.88 -13.37 15.83
N GLU A 136 -10.45 -14.58 15.63
CA GLU A 136 -11.34 -14.81 14.47
C GLU A 136 -12.61 -13.97 14.52
N THR A 137 -13.17 -13.76 15.71
CA THR A 137 -14.36 -12.91 15.88
C THR A 137 -14.02 -11.46 15.50
N ILE A 138 -12.89 -10.97 15.99
CA ILE A 138 -12.41 -9.61 15.65
C ILE A 138 -12.13 -9.48 14.16
N LYS A 139 -11.47 -10.48 13.55
CA LYS A 139 -11.21 -10.50 12.13
C LYS A 139 -12.50 -10.50 11.31
N LYS A 140 -13.50 -11.30 11.65
CA LYS A 140 -14.82 -11.32 10.98
C LYS A 140 -15.54 -9.96 11.10
N ILE A 141 -15.49 -9.33 12.27
CA ILE A 141 -16.04 -7.99 12.47
C ILE A 141 -15.31 -6.98 11.60
N HIS A 142 -13.98 -7.02 11.55
CA HIS A 142 -13.19 -6.12 10.73
C HIS A 142 -13.48 -6.29 9.24
N LEU A 143 -13.56 -7.53 8.75
CA LEU A 143 -13.96 -7.81 7.37
C LEU A 143 -15.33 -7.21 7.04
N GLY A 144 -16.33 -7.44 7.90
CA GLY A 144 -17.67 -6.87 7.69
C GLY A 144 -17.68 -5.32 7.70
N ILE A 145 -16.85 -4.71 8.53
CA ILE A 145 -16.68 -3.25 8.56
C ILE A 145 -16.05 -2.75 7.26
N MET A 146 -14.95 -3.40 6.84
CA MET A 146 -14.24 -3.04 5.62
C MET A 146 -15.13 -3.21 4.37
N ASP A 147 -15.80 -4.35 4.23
CA ASP A 147 -16.67 -4.63 3.09
C ASP A 147 -17.83 -3.62 3.00
N LYS A 148 -18.49 -3.33 4.12
CA LYS A 148 -19.56 -2.33 4.18
C LYS A 148 -19.06 -0.93 3.83
N PHE A 149 -17.89 -0.56 4.35
CA PHE A 149 -17.29 0.74 4.08
C PHE A 149 -16.87 0.87 2.62
N LEU A 150 -16.15 -0.12 2.07
CA LEU A 150 -15.66 -0.09 0.69
C LEU A 150 -16.81 -0.10 -0.32
N LYS A 151 -17.87 -0.89 -0.05
CA LYS A 151 -19.08 -0.87 -0.88
C LYS A 151 -19.74 0.51 -0.86
N LYS A 152 -19.96 1.07 0.34
CA LYS A 152 -20.56 2.41 0.49
C LYS A 152 -19.71 3.48 -0.22
N ARG A 153 -18.37 3.41 -0.06
CA ARG A 153 -17.44 4.34 -0.71
C ARG A 153 -17.48 4.25 -2.22
N LYS A 154 -17.49 3.03 -2.76
CA LYS A 154 -17.64 2.80 -4.20
C LYS A 154 -18.96 3.37 -4.72
N ASP A 155 -20.07 3.07 -4.05
CA ASP A 155 -21.40 3.59 -4.42
C ASP A 155 -21.44 5.12 -4.36
N GLU A 156 -20.84 5.76 -3.36
CA GLU A 156 -20.76 7.21 -3.22
C GLU A 156 -19.96 7.86 -4.35
N LEU A 157 -18.79 7.32 -4.67
CA LEU A 157 -17.95 7.80 -5.76
C LEU A 157 -18.70 7.77 -7.09
N PHE A 158 -19.37 6.67 -7.42
CA PHE A 158 -20.09 6.56 -8.68
C PHE A 158 -21.39 7.36 -8.74
N ARG A 159 -22.15 7.47 -7.64
CA ARG A 159 -23.34 8.33 -7.56
C ARG A 159 -23.01 9.81 -7.69
N SER A 160 -21.86 10.24 -7.23
CA SER A 160 -21.40 11.63 -7.40
C SER A 160 -20.97 11.94 -8.84
N GLY A 161 -20.97 10.95 -9.74
CA GLY A 161 -20.46 11.10 -11.10
C GLY A 161 -18.94 11.22 -11.18
N TYR A 162 -18.23 10.94 -10.07
CA TYR A 162 -16.78 10.98 -10.04
C TYR A 162 -16.18 9.94 -10.99
N LYS A 163 -15.23 10.38 -11.80
CA LYS A 163 -14.46 9.54 -12.70
C LYS A 163 -12.98 9.93 -12.57
N PRO A 164 -12.08 9.00 -12.29
CA PRO A 164 -10.68 9.29 -12.13
C PRO A 164 -10.08 9.86 -13.41
N THR A 165 -9.19 10.85 -13.26
CA THR A 165 -8.49 11.49 -14.38
C THR A 165 -7.07 10.93 -14.55
N TYR A 166 -6.40 10.62 -13.44
CA TYR A 166 -5.03 10.12 -13.42
C TYR A 166 -4.92 8.90 -12.52
N LEU A 167 -4.45 7.80 -13.09
CA LEU A 167 -4.20 6.57 -12.34
C LEU A 167 -2.70 6.26 -12.27
N ALA A 168 -2.31 5.51 -11.26
CA ALA A 168 -0.99 4.89 -11.17
C ALA A 168 -1.12 3.41 -10.84
N VAL A 169 -0.22 2.60 -11.39
CA VAL A 169 -0.05 1.18 -11.04
C VAL A 169 1.39 0.91 -10.65
N ASP A 170 1.56 0.14 -9.57
CA ASP A 170 2.86 -0.33 -9.12
C ASP A 170 2.69 -1.68 -8.40
N GLU A 171 3.81 -2.34 -8.17
CA GLU A 171 3.88 -3.67 -7.55
C GLU A 171 4.51 -3.58 -6.16
N PHE A 172 4.03 -4.40 -5.26
CA PHE A 172 4.68 -4.58 -3.97
C PHE A 172 4.83 -6.06 -3.62
N ALA A 173 5.90 -6.40 -2.90
CA ALA A 173 6.11 -7.78 -2.43
C ALA A 173 5.18 -8.11 -1.27
N ILE A 174 4.41 -9.19 -1.37
CA ILE A 174 3.57 -9.72 -0.28
C ILE A 174 4.43 -10.49 0.72
N HIS A 175 5.29 -11.38 0.23
CA HIS A 175 6.19 -12.20 1.04
C HIS A 175 7.63 -12.15 0.52
N LYS A 176 8.60 -12.64 1.31
CA LYS A 176 9.94 -12.89 0.82
C LYS A 176 9.88 -13.99 -0.28
N GLY A 177 10.55 -13.75 -1.41
CA GLY A 177 10.57 -14.67 -2.55
C GLY A 177 9.32 -14.52 -3.43
N HIS A 178 9.48 -13.88 -4.57
CA HIS A 178 8.61 -13.80 -5.77
C HIS A 178 7.07 -13.75 -5.61
N SER A 179 6.52 -13.47 -4.43
CA SER A 179 5.09 -13.23 -4.23
C SER A 179 4.81 -11.73 -4.23
N TYR A 180 4.10 -11.26 -5.26
CA TYR A 180 3.80 -9.85 -5.50
C TYR A 180 2.30 -9.61 -5.54
N ALA A 181 1.91 -8.36 -5.31
CA ALA A 181 0.59 -7.83 -5.62
C ALA A 181 0.72 -6.57 -6.46
N THR A 182 -0.27 -6.34 -7.29
CA THR A 182 -0.42 -5.13 -8.10
C THR A 182 -1.45 -4.22 -7.45
N CYS A 183 -1.13 -2.94 -7.36
CA CYS A 183 -1.97 -1.90 -6.75
C CYS A 183 -2.27 -0.81 -7.76
N VAL A 184 -3.54 -0.43 -7.89
CA VAL A 184 -3.98 0.72 -8.71
C VAL A 184 -4.50 1.80 -7.79
N MET A 185 -3.97 3.02 -7.96
CA MET A 185 -4.30 4.20 -7.18
C MET A 185 -4.81 5.32 -8.08
N ASP A 186 -5.80 6.03 -7.62
CA ASP A 186 -6.18 7.32 -8.16
C ASP A 186 -5.22 8.40 -7.63
N LEU A 187 -4.51 9.07 -8.52
CA LEU A 187 -3.51 10.06 -8.15
C LEU A 187 -4.09 11.39 -7.66
N GLU A 188 -5.32 11.71 -8.00
CA GLU A 188 -5.97 12.94 -7.53
C GLU A 188 -6.37 12.77 -6.07
N THR A 189 -7.10 11.73 -5.75
CA THR A 189 -7.59 11.45 -4.39
C THR A 189 -6.55 10.77 -3.50
N GLY A 190 -5.61 10.01 -4.06
CA GLY A 190 -4.70 9.13 -3.33
C GLY A 190 -5.37 7.83 -2.86
N GLU A 191 -6.58 7.53 -3.35
CA GLU A 191 -7.33 6.33 -2.98
C GLU A 191 -6.84 5.11 -3.77
N VAL A 192 -6.61 4.01 -3.06
CA VAL A 192 -6.33 2.73 -3.69
C VAL A 192 -7.65 2.13 -4.20
N LEU A 193 -7.83 2.17 -5.50
CA LEU A 193 -9.03 1.65 -6.15
C LEU A 193 -9.04 0.13 -6.16
N TRP A 194 -7.89 -0.49 -6.44
CA TRP A 194 -7.79 -1.93 -6.62
C TRP A 194 -6.46 -2.49 -6.12
N VAL A 195 -6.50 -3.70 -5.59
CA VAL A 195 -5.32 -4.51 -5.24
C VAL A 195 -5.60 -5.95 -5.64
N GLY A 196 -4.70 -6.55 -6.38
CA GLY A 196 -4.78 -7.94 -6.80
C GLY A 196 -3.47 -8.70 -6.63
N LYS A 197 -3.56 -10.01 -6.42
CA LYS A 197 -2.41 -10.90 -6.32
C LYS A 197 -1.74 -11.06 -7.69
N GLY A 198 -0.41 -11.10 -7.69
CA GLY A 198 0.41 -11.30 -8.87
C GLY A 198 0.89 -10.00 -9.50
N ARG A 199 1.66 -10.12 -10.58
CA ARG A 199 2.22 -9.03 -11.38
C ARG A 199 2.21 -9.33 -12.88
N GLY A 200 1.49 -10.38 -13.26
CA GLY A 200 1.35 -10.80 -14.63
C GLY A 200 0.23 -10.06 -15.36
N MET A 201 0.16 -10.28 -16.66
CA MET A 201 -0.89 -9.70 -17.50
C MET A 201 -2.30 -10.14 -17.06
N GLU A 202 -2.47 -11.44 -16.78
CA GLU A 202 -3.76 -11.99 -16.33
C GLU A 202 -4.15 -11.50 -14.93
N ASP A 203 -3.16 -11.21 -14.07
CA ASP A 203 -3.43 -10.67 -12.74
C ASP A 203 -3.96 -9.24 -12.81
N PHE A 204 -3.32 -8.39 -13.62
CA PHE A 204 -3.74 -7.00 -13.79
C PHE A 204 -5.03 -6.86 -14.62
N ARG A 205 -5.35 -7.82 -15.50
CA ARG A 205 -6.63 -7.83 -16.25
C ARG A 205 -7.84 -7.74 -15.34
N LYS A 206 -7.77 -8.32 -14.13
CA LYS A 206 -8.85 -8.32 -13.14
C LYS A 206 -9.26 -6.90 -12.69
N PHE A 207 -8.36 -5.92 -12.79
CA PHE A 207 -8.71 -4.52 -12.57
C PHE A 207 -9.76 -4.04 -13.57
N PHE A 208 -9.59 -4.37 -14.85
CA PHE A 208 -10.51 -3.97 -15.92
C PHE A 208 -11.81 -4.82 -15.96
N GLU A 209 -11.85 -5.91 -15.19
CA GLU A 209 -13.07 -6.70 -14.95
C GLU A 209 -13.89 -6.11 -13.78
N GLU A 210 -13.22 -5.51 -12.78
CA GLU A 210 -13.85 -4.84 -11.62
C GLU A 210 -14.33 -3.42 -11.96
N TYR A 211 -13.63 -2.72 -12.87
CA TYR A 211 -13.92 -1.36 -13.29
C TYR A 211 -14.25 -1.34 -14.79
N ASP A 212 -15.48 -0.95 -15.12
CA ASP A 212 -15.94 -0.89 -16.51
C ASP A 212 -15.42 0.35 -17.25
N LYS A 213 -15.64 0.37 -18.58
CA LYS A 213 -15.20 1.46 -19.45
C LYS A 213 -15.83 2.81 -19.10
N GLU A 214 -17.08 2.82 -18.61
CA GLU A 214 -17.78 4.06 -18.26
C GLU A 214 -17.16 4.70 -17.02
N GLN A 215 -16.70 3.88 -16.07
CA GLN A 215 -16.03 4.33 -14.85
C GLN A 215 -14.64 4.91 -15.13
N LEU A 216 -13.96 4.43 -16.17
CA LEU A 216 -12.60 4.79 -16.54
C LEU A 216 -12.51 5.78 -17.72
N VAL A 217 -13.64 6.22 -18.28
CA VAL A 217 -13.71 7.00 -19.52
C VAL A 217 -12.95 8.34 -19.44
N ASN A 218 -12.83 8.93 -18.26
CA ASN A 218 -12.15 10.22 -18.06
C ASN A 218 -10.64 10.09 -17.78
N VAL A 219 -10.11 8.88 -17.71
CA VAL A 219 -8.68 8.68 -17.42
C VAL A 219 -7.85 9.16 -18.61
N LYS A 220 -7.16 10.28 -18.41
CA LYS A 220 -6.29 10.90 -19.41
C LYS A 220 -4.93 10.23 -19.47
N ALA A 221 -4.36 9.89 -18.31
CA ALA A 221 -3.07 9.25 -18.24
C ALA A 221 -2.95 8.22 -17.12
N PHE A 222 -2.12 7.21 -17.37
CA PHE A 222 -1.84 6.10 -16.45
C PHE A 222 -0.33 6.03 -16.18
N ALA A 223 0.09 6.38 -14.96
CA ALA A 223 1.49 6.31 -14.54
C ALA A 223 1.88 4.87 -14.19
N MET A 224 3.00 4.37 -14.70
CA MET A 224 3.47 3.01 -14.43
C MET A 224 4.97 2.85 -14.68
N ASP A 225 5.52 1.74 -14.21
CA ASP A 225 6.84 1.27 -14.65
C ASP A 225 6.78 0.77 -16.10
N MET A 226 7.93 0.60 -16.73
CA MET A 226 8.06 0.18 -18.13
C MET A 226 7.72 -1.31 -18.34
N ASN A 227 6.63 -1.79 -17.74
CA ASN A 227 6.16 -3.15 -17.85
C ASN A 227 5.35 -3.36 -19.14
N ALA A 228 5.88 -4.18 -20.05
CA ALA A 228 5.22 -4.44 -21.35
C ALA A 228 3.84 -5.09 -21.24
N SER A 229 3.59 -5.87 -20.20
CA SER A 229 2.30 -6.54 -19.97
C SER A 229 1.22 -5.52 -19.60
N TYR A 230 1.58 -4.55 -18.75
CA TYR A 230 0.65 -3.50 -18.33
C TYR A 230 0.32 -2.54 -19.48
N ASN A 231 1.32 -2.18 -20.28
CA ASN A 231 1.09 -1.35 -21.47
C ASN A 231 0.03 -1.93 -22.39
N ARG A 232 0.18 -3.23 -22.75
CA ARG A 232 -0.76 -3.93 -23.63
C ARG A 232 -2.21 -3.93 -23.09
N LEU A 233 -2.38 -4.05 -21.78
CA LEU A 233 -3.71 -4.03 -21.17
C LEU A 233 -4.30 -2.62 -21.19
N VAL A 234 -3.53 -1.60 -20.84
CA VAL A 234 -4.01 -0.21 -20.90
C VAL A 234 -4.35 0.17 -22.33
N GLU A 235 -3.49 -0.11 -23.29
CA GLU A 235 -3.76 0.14 -24.72
C GLU A 235 -5.03 -0.58 -25.22
N LYS A 236 -5.29 -1.82 -24.74
CA LYS A 236 -6.46 -2.62 -25.12
C LYS A 236 -7.75 -2.10 -24.49
N TYR A 237 -7.74 -1.83 -23.17
CA TYR A 237 -8.96 -1.50 -22.43
C TYR A 237 -9.22 0.01 -22.37
N MET A 238 -8.19 0.83 -22.52
CA MET A 238 -8.24 2.29 -22.40
C MET A 238 -7.47 2.96 -23.55
N PRO A 239 -7.89 2.79 -24.81
CA PRO A 239 -7.12 3.22 -26.00
C PRO A 239 -6.89 4.73 -26.08
N ASN A 240 -7.70 5.54 -25.40
CA ASN A 240 -7.58 7.00 -25.36
C ASN A 240 -6.73 7.51 -24.19
N THR A 241 -6.20 6.61 -23.35
CA THR A 241 -5.39 6.96 -22.18
C THR A 241 -3.90 6.94 -22.54
N GLU A 242 -3.18 7.99 -22.20
CA GLU A 242 -1.73 8.03 -22.37
C GLU A 242 -1.01 7.27 -21.26
N ILE A 243 -0.04 6.45 -21.63
CA ILE A 243 0.87 5.81 -20.69
C ILE A 243 1.98 6.78 -20.36
N VAL A 244 2.21 7.03 -19.07
CA VAL A 244 3.30 7.88 -18.58
C VAL A 244 4.26 7.01 -17.77
N TYR A 245 5.53 6.99 -18.18
CA TYR A 245 6.51 6.22 -17.44
C TYR A 245 7.07 6.99 -16.25
N ASP A 246 7.21 6.29 -15.14
CA ASP A 246 7.71 6.88 -13.92
C ASP A 246 9.18 7.28 -14.03
N ARG A 247 9.44 8.55 -13.74
CA ARG A 247 10.78 9.17 -13.77
C ARG A 247 11.75 8.45 -12.85
N TYR A 248 11.32 8.10 -11.63
CA TYR A 248 12.17 7.46 -10.64
C TYR A 248 12.70 6.10 -11.12
N HIS A 249 11.82 5.29 -11.71
CA HIS A 249 12.20 3.99 -12.26
C HIS A 249 13.19 4.12 -13.41
N MET A 250 13.02 5.12 -14.29
CA MET A 250 13.99 5.41 -15.36
C MET A 250 15.35 5.82 -14.80
N GLN A 251 15.37 6.75 -13.84
CA GLN A 251 16.59 7.22 -13.18
C GLN A 251 17.31 6.10 -12.41
N ALA A 252 16.55 5.28 -11.67
CA ALA A 252 17.11 4.17 -10.91
C ALA A 252 17.77 3.12 -11.83
N GLN A 253 17.12 2.80 -12.96
CA GLN A 253 17.68 1.90 -13.95
C GLN A 253 18.94 2.49 -14.61
N PHE A 254 18.92 3.76 -15.02
CA PHE A 254 20.10 4.43 -15.57
C PHE A 254 21.25 4.44 -14.56
N GLY A 255 20.95 4.75 -13.32
CA GLY A 255 21.91 4.74 -12.23
C GLY A 255 22.56 3.37 -12.01
N LYS A 256 21.79 2.29 -12.16
CA LYS A 256 22.28 0.91 -12.01
C LYS A 256 23.03 0.42 -13.24
N ASP A 257 22.38 0.51 -14.39
CA ASP A 257 22.80 -0.20 -15.59
C ASP A 257 23.86 0.58 -16.41
N VAL A 258 23.92 1.90 -16.25
CA VAL A 258 24.90 2.77 -16.92
C VAL A 258 25.95 3.28 -15.92
N LEU A 259 25.58 4.22 -15.06
CA LEU A 259 26.56 4.87 -14.15
C LEU A 259 27.24 3.90 -13.20
N GLY A 260 26.48 2.99 -12.59
CA GLY A 260 26.99 1.99 -11.67
C GLY A 260 27.92 0.99 -12.37
N ALA A 261 27.55 0.55 -13.56
CA ALA A 261 28.33 -0.38 -14.36
C ALA A 261 29.64 0.26 -14.82
N VAL A 262 29.60 1.46 -15.44
CA VAL A 262 30.78 2.20 -15.91
C VAL A 262 31.73 2.54 -14.76
N ARG A 263 31.18 3.03 -13.63
CA ARG A 263 31.99 3.34 -12.44
C ARG A 263 32.75 2.11 -11.91
N LEU A 264 32.10 0.92 -11.91
CA LEU A 264 32.74 -0.30 -11.46
C LEU A 264 33.76 -0.83 -12.46
N GLU A 265 33.55 -0.64 -13.75
CA GLU A 265 34.51 -0.99 -14.80
C GLU A 265 35.76 -0.12 -14.70
N GLU A 266 35.61 1.19 -14.58
CA GLU A 266 36.73 2.10 -14.32
C GLU A 266 37.50 1.73 -13.05
N ALA A 267 36.79 1.40 -11.97
CA ALA A 267 37.42 0.94 -10.74
C ALA A 267 38.21 -0.37 -10.94
N ARG A 268 37.69 -1.31 -11.69
CA ARG A 268 38.42 -2.58 -12.01
C ARG A 268 39.67 -2.31 -12.81
N ARG A 269 39.64 -1.43 -13.81
CA ARG A 269 40.79 -1.05 -14.60
C ARG A 269 41.93 -0.54 -13.69
N HIS A 270 41.64 0.36 -12.76
CA HIS A 270 42.63 0.83 -11.79
C HIS A 270 43.14 -0.27 -10.85
N GLN A 271 42.31 -1.23 -10.49
CA GLN A 271 42.74 -2.40 -9.70
C GLN A 271 43.68 -3.31 -10.46
N GLU A 272 43.44 -3.53 -11.75
CA GLU A 272 44.27 -4.32 -12.63
C GLU A 272 45.63 -3.64 -12.85
N ASN A 273 45.63 -2.33 -13.18
CA ASN A 273 46.87 -1.54 -13.29
C ASN A 273 47.70 -1.62 -11.99
N ALA A 274 47.07 -1.44 -10.84
CA ALA A 274 47.77 -1.58 -9.55
C ALA A 274 48.39 -2.97 -9.34
N LYS A 275 47.73 -4.05 -9.77
CA LYS A 275 48.28 -5.42 -9.71
C LYS A 275 49.45 -5.57 -10.64
N GLU A 276 49.40 -5.08 -11.85
CA GLU A 276 50.49 -5.12 -12.83
C GLU A 276 51.70 -4.35 -12.32
N ILE A 277 51.55 -3.14 -11.83
CA ILE A 277 52.63 -2.34 -11.22
C ILE A 277 53.25 -3.09 -10.05
N LYS A 278 52.44 -3.71 -9.17
CA LYS A 278 52.94 -4.52 -8.04
C LYS A 278 53.76 -5.72 -8.51
N ASN A 279 53.42 -6.34 -9.62
CA ASN A 279 54.18 -7.45 -10.19
C ASN A 279 55.50 -6.98 -10.82
N GLN A 280 55.50 -5.84 -11.53
CA GLN A 280 56.69 -5.23 -12.09
C GLN A 280 57.71 -4.89 -10.98
N MET A 281 57.21 -4.32 -9.84
CA MET A 281 58.08 -4.00 -8.69
C MET A 281 58.89 -5.16 -8.13
N LYS A 282 58.42 -6.42 -8.32
CA LYS A 282 59.14 -7.61 -7.79
C LYS A 282 60.45 -7.90 -8.53
N ASN A 283 60.57 -7.45 -9.77
CA ASN A 283 61.70 -7.79 -10.63
C ASN A 283 62.69 -6.63 -10.83
N ILE A 284 62.45 -5.49 -10.19
CA ILE A 284 63.23 -4.27 -10.36
C ILE A 284 64.11 -4.03 -9.16
N THR A 285 65.45 -3.93 -9.39
CA THR A 285 66.47 -3.68 -8.37
C THR A 285 66.85 -2.22 -8.25
N ASN A 286 66.60 -1.38 -9.28
CA ASN A 286 66.89 0.03 -9.28
C ASN A 286 65.97 0.76 -8.29
N LYS A 287 66.56 1.46 -7.29
CA LYS A 287 65.84 2.13 -6.20
C LYS A 287 65.01 3.34 -6.66
N GLU A 288 65.42 4.07 -7.71
CA GLU A 288 64.68 5.19 -8.24
C GLU A 288 63.41 4.73 -8.95
N VAL A 289 63.54 3.76 -9.84
CA VAL A 289 62.41 3.17 -10.55
C VAL A 289 61.44 2.49 -9.57
N GLN A 290 61.95 1.86 -8.51
CA GLN A 290 61.07 1.33 -7.44
C GLN A 290 60.28 2.41 -6.71
N ARG A 291 60.81 3.62 -6.57
CA ARG A 291 60.14 4.76 -5.92
C ARG A 291 59.00 5.29 -6.78
N GLU A 292 59.23 5.41 -8.08
CA GLU A 292 58.21 5.82 -9.05
C GLU A 292 57.07 4.80 -9.09
N LEU A 293 57.39 3.52 -9.26
CA LEU A 293 56.35 2.46 -9.28
C LEU A 293 55.54 2.38 -7.98
N LYS A 294 56.18 2.67 -6.81
CA LYS A 294 55.45 2.75 -5.53
C LYS A 294 54.46 3.91 -5.51
N LEU A 295 54.81 5.05 -6.12
CA LEU A 295 53.93 6.20 -6.24
C LEU A 295 52.75 5.88 -7.16
N ASP A 296 53.01 5.27 -8.31
CA ASP A 296 51.97 4.87 -9.27
C ASP A 296 51.04 3.80 -8.69
N PHE A 297 51.56 2.82 -8.00
CA PHE A 297 50.76 1.85 -7.27
C PHE A 297 49.82 2.50 -6.24
N ARG A 298 50.31 3.52 -5.49
CA ARG A 298 49.51 4.24 -4.55
C ARG A 298 48.41 5.07 -5.22
N ASN A 299 48.73 5.69 -6.36
CA ASN A 299 47.79 6.49 -7.14
C ASN A 299 46.67 5.61 -7.71
N GLU A 300 47.00 4.49 -8.36
CA GLU A 300 46.04 3.52 -8.89
C GLU A 300 45.15 2.95 -7.78
N SER A 301 45.73 2.57 -6.66
CA SER A 301 45.00 2.05 -5.47
C SER A 301 44.07 3.10 -4.87
N LYS A 302 44.48 4.37 -4.86
CA LYS A 302 43.65 5.50 -4.39
C LYS A 302 42.48 5.75 -5.34
N CYS A 303 42.71 5.73 -6.66
CA CYS A 303 41.65 5.86 -7.68
C CYS A 303 40.63 4.72 -7.55
N TYR A 304 41.07 3.46 -7.47
CA TYR A 304 40.21 2.33 -7.22
C TYR A 304 39.31 2.51 -6.00
N THR A 305 39.90 2.84 -4.86
CA THR A 305 39.19 3.00 -3.60
C THR A 305 38.17 4.15 -3.68
N ARG A 306 38.55 5.26 -4.31
CA ARG A 306 37.71 6.42 -4.51
C ARG A 306 36.50 6.10 -5.37
N LEU A 307 36.69 5.49 -6.53
CA LEU A 307 35.60 5.06 -7.41
C LEU A 307 34.66 4.08 -6.72
N LYS A 308 35.18 3.12 -5.97
CA LYS A 308 34.32 2.19 -5.20
C LYS A 308 33.42 2.88 -4.21
N ARG A 309 33.95 3.86 -3.48
CA ARG A 309 33.21 4.63 -2.45
C ARG A 309 32.26 5.69 -3.04
N ALA A 310 32.52 6.15 -4.25
CA ALA A 310 31.78 7.24 -4.90
C ALA A 310 30.38 6.82 -5.46
N ARG A 311 29.84 5.67 -5.03
CA ARG A 311 28.54 5.22 -5.56
C ARG A 311 27.45 6.27 -5.44
N TRP A 312 27.22 6.76 -4.25
CA TRP A 312 26.17 7.75 -3.99
C TRP A 312 26.50 9.12 -4.59
N THR A 313 27.76 9.53 -4.57
CA THR A 313 28.20 10.78 -5.19
C THR A 313 27.87 10.84 -6.69
N VAL A 314 28.09 9.74 -7.42
CA VAL A 314 27.82 9.67 -8.86
C VAL A 314 26.32 9.50 -9.16
N LEU A 315 25.56 8.84 -8.28
CA LEU A 315 24.11 8.62 -8.48
C LEU A 315 23.29 9.85 -8.12
N THR A 316 23.73 10.67 -7.16
CA THR A 316 23.02 11.86 -6.73
C THR A 316 23.13 12.97 -7.77
N SER A 317 22.07 13.74 -7.99
CA SER A 317 22.11 14.92 -8.85
C SER A 317 22.96 16.03 -8.21
N ASN A 318 23.64 16.82 -9.03
CA ASN A 318 24.58 17.85 -8.56
C ASN A 318 23.95 18.80 -7.52
N ASN A 319 22.71 19.22 -7.76
CA ASN A 319 21.97 20.14 -6.88
C ASN A 319 21.65 19.58 -5.50
N ASN A 320 21.77 18.25 -5.31
CA ASN A 320 21.46 17.54 -4.06
C ASN A 320 22.72 17.05 -3.34
N LEU A 321 23.91 17.37 -3.87
CA LEU A 321 25.19 17.06 -3.21
C LEU A 321 25.59 18.17 -2.24
N SER A 322 26.31 17.78 -1.17
CA SER A 322 27.04 18.75 -0.34
C SER A 322 28.21 19.35 -1.11
N GLU A 323 28.73 20.48 -0.67
CA GLU A 323 29.91 21.14 -1.30
C GLU A 323 31.08 20.16 -1.44
N SER A 324 31.42 19.44 -0.37
CA SER A 324 32.45 18.38 -0.43
C SER A 324 32.11 17.23 -1.39
N GLY A 325 30.82 16.90 -1.54
CA GLY A 325 30.35 15.93 -2.52
C GLY A 325 30.56 16.39 -3.95
N VAL A 326 30.32 17.67 -4.24
CA VAL A 326 30.53 18.29 -5.55
C VAL A 326 32.03 18.31 -5.89
N GLU A 327 32.90 18.64 -4.95
CA GLU A 327 34.36 18.59 -5.16
C GLU A 327 34.84 17.19 -5.52
N VAL A 328 34.41 16.18 -4.75
CA VAL A 328 34.75 14.77 -5.02
C VAL A 328 34.22 14.33 -6.38
N LEU A 329 32.99 14.72 -6.74
CA LEU A 329 32.42 14.43 -8.06
C LEU A 329 33.25 15.04 -9.18
N ASN A 330 33.54 16.32 -9.08
CA ASN A 330 34.31 17.06 -10.10
C ASN A 330 35.69 16.44 -10.32
N GLU A 331 36.39 16.05 -9.26
CA GLU A 331 37.69 15.38 -9.39
C GLU A 331 37.59 14.01 -10.08
N ILE A 332 36.52 13.25 -9.78
CA ILE A 332 36.26 11.95 -10.44
C ILE A 332 35.98 12.16 -11.91
N LEU A 333 35.09 13.10 -12.26
CA LEU A 333 34.67 13.35 -13.64
C LEU A 333 35.82 13.90 -14.49
N LYS A 334 36.70 14.75 -13.94
CA LYS A 334 37.93 15.24 -14.62
C LYS A 334 38.85 14.10 -15.02
N SER A 335 38.95 13.06 -14.20
CA SER A 335 39.89 11.95 -14.41
C SER A 335 39.31 10.78 -15.22
N HIS A 336 37.98 10.72 -15.39
CA HIS A 336 37.27 9.56 -16.00
C HIS A 336 36.28 10.03 -17.05
N ARG A 337 36.75 10.23 -18.29
CA ARG A 337 35.95 10.79 -19.40
C ARG A 337 34.67 9.99 -19.69
N VAL A 338 34.74 8.67 -19.70
CA VAL A 338 33.57 7.80 -19.96
C VAL A 338 32.49 8.01 -18.88
N LEU A 339 32.90 8.05 -17.62
CA LEU A 339 31.99 8.29 -16.52
C LEU A 339 31.41 9.72 -16.55
N ALA A 340 32.22 10.72 -16.98
CA ALA A 340 31.77 12.10 -17.15
C ALA A 340 30.70 12.21 -18.23
N THR A 341 30.87 11.55 -19.37
CA THR A 341 29.85 11.47 -20.43
C THR A 341 28.55 10.87 -19.90
N CYS A 342 28.61 9.72 -19.20
CA CYS A 342 27.43 9.09 -18.63
C CYS A 342 26.74 9.99 -17.59
N TYR A 343 27.53 10.73 -16.80
CA TYR A 343 26.98 11.67 -15.82
C TYR A 343 26.25 12.85 -16.51
N ALA A 344 26.84 13.44 -17.53
CA ALA A 344 26.19 14.49 -18.33
C ALA A 344 24.88 14.00 -18.96
N MET A 345 24.86 12.78 -19.48
CA MET A 345 23.67 12.14 -20.05
C MET A 345 22.58 11.92 -18.99
N LYS A 346 22.95 11.63 -17.73
CA LYS A 346 22.01 11.56 -16.61
C LYS A 346 21.37 12.91 -16.33
N GLU A 347 22.18 13.97 -16.22
CA GLU A 347 21.66 15.32 -15.94
C GLU A 347 20.76 15.82 -17.08
N GLU A 348 21.13 15.56 -18.32
CA GLU A 348 20.26 15.89 -19.47
C GLU A 348 18.94 15.09 -19.43
N MET A 349 18.98 13.80 -19.12
CA MET A 349 17.77 12.99 -18.90
C MET A 349 16.87 13.60 -17.80
N ASN A 350 17.46 14.08 -16.70
CA ASN A 350 16.72 14.77 -15.64
C ASN A 350 16.04 16.03 -16.14
N ARG A 351 16.74 16.83 -16.95
CA ARG A 351 16.20 18.06 -17.56
C ARG A 351 15.04 17.76 -18.51
N LEU A 352 15.13 16.70 -19.30
CA LEU A 352 14.06 16.30 -20.22
C LEU A 352 12.75 15.96 -19.49
N PHE A 353 12.80 15.39 -18.30
CA PHE A 353 11.61 15.16 -17.46
C PHE A 353 11.00 16.46 -16.90
N GLU A 354 11.72 17.59 -16.90
CA GLU A 354 11.17 18.89 -16.46
C GLU A 354 10.44 19.64 -17.58
N LEU A 355 10.59 19.21 -18.84
CA LEU A 355 9.92 19.84 -19.97
C LEU A 355 8.40 19.73 -19.86
N ARG A 356 7.69 20.75 -20.32
CA ARG A 356 6.23 20.83 -20.32
C ARG A 356 5.64 21.01 -21.72
N ASP A 357 6.47 21.24 -22.71
CA ASP A 357 6.11 21.22 -24.11
C ASP A 357 6.38 19.84 -24.72
N ARG A 358 5.40 19.31 -25.42
CA ARG A 358 5.44 17.95 -25.98
C ARG A 358 6.41 17.81 -27.13
N ASP A 359 6.48 18.83 -27.97
CA ASP A 359 7.33 18.81 -29.15
C ASP A 359 8.80 19.02 -28.76
N GLU A 360 9.05 19.92 -27.80
CA GLU A 360 10.37 20.08 -27.18
C GLU A 360 10.84 18.78 -26.49
N ALA A 361 9.96 18.12 -25.76
CA ALA A 361 10.26 16.85 -25.13
C ALA A 361 10.55 15.75 -26.16
N TYR A 362 9.75 15.64 -27.21
CA TYR A 362 9.99 14.68 -28.30
C TYR A 362 11.35 14.89 -28.97
N TYR A 363 11.66 16.13 -29.33
CA TYR A 363 12.94 16.49 -29.95
C TYR A 363 14.10 16.23 -28.97
N GLY A 364 13.97 16.65 -27.72
CA GLY A 364 14.98 16.47 -26.71
C GLY A 364 15.29 14.97 -26.43
N TRP A 365 14.26 14.15 -26.26
CA TRP A 365 14.45 12.70 -26.07
C TRP A 365 15.05 12.02 -27.31
N THR A 366 14.64 12.41 -28.51
CA THR A 366 15.21 11.88 -29.76
C THR A 366 16.69 12.19 -29.86
N LYS A 367 17.09 13.44 -29.60
CA LYS A 367 18.50 13.82 -29.53
C LYS A 367 19.28 13.06 -28.47
N TRP A 368 18.67 12.88 -27.28
CA TRP A 368 19.30 12.14 -26.21
C TRP A 368 19.58 10.69 -26.61
N PHE A 369 18.62 10.00 -27.23
CA PHE A 369 18.81 8.63 -27.71
C PHE A 369 19.85 8.53 -28.80
N THR A 370 19.88 9.48 -29.75
CA THR A 370 20.90 9.54 -30.79
C THR A 370 22.30 9.70 -30.18
N ALA A 371 22.49 10.69 -29.32
CA ALA A 371 23.76 10.93 -28.64
C ALA A 371 24.22 9.73 -27.81
N ALA A 372 23.29 9.07 -27.14
CA ALA A 372 23.58 7.86 -26.36
C ALA A 372 24.06 6.70 -27.24
N LYS A 373 23.43 6.47 -28.39
CA LYS A 373 23.80 5.42 -29.33
C LYS A 373 25.14 5.72 -30.03
N GLU A 374 25.44 6.99 -30.31
CA GLU A 374 26.69 7.43 -30.93
C GLU A 374 27.86 7.60 -29.95
N SER A 375 27.63 7.47 -28.65
CA SER A 375 28.61 7.68 -27.58
C SER A 375 29.82 6.76 -27.59
N GLY A 376 29.71 5.60 -28.25
CA GLY A 376 30.73 4.53 -28.17
C GLY A 376 30.82 3.83 -26.81
N ILE A 377 29.88 4.12 -25.87
CA ILE A 377 29.85 3.52 -24.51
C ILE A 377 28.81 2.40 -24.50
N PRO A 378 29.22 1.12 -24.40
CA PRO A 378 28.31 -0.02 -24.57
C PRO A 378 27.10 -0.02 -23.61
N GLN A 379 27.30 0.37 -22.35
CA GLN A 379 26.24 0.44 -21.36
C GLN A 379 25.18 1.49 -21.71
N LEU A 380 25.63 2.64 -22.21
CA LEU A 380 24.75 3.75 -22.61
C LEU A 380 24.00 3.43 -23.91
N GLN A 381 24.67 2.82 -24.88
CA GLN A 381 24.09 2.35 -26.14
C GLN A 381 22.97 1.34 -25.88
N LYS A 382 23.26 0.30 -25.10
CA LYS A 382 22.29 -0.73 -24.73
C LYS A 382 21.09 -0.15 -24.00
N PHE A 383 21.32 0.79 -23.08
CA PHE A 383 20.24 1.45 -22.36
C PHE A 383 19.35 2.23 -23.31
N ALA A 384 19.95 2.99 -24.24
CA ALA A 384 19.21 3.78 -25.23
C ALA A 384 18.35 2.90 -26.15
N GLU A 385 18.89 1.84 -26.71
CA GLU A 385 18.18 0.88 -27.57
C GLU A 385 16.94 0.27 -26.88
N LEU A 386 17.07 -0.06 -25.59
CA LEU A 386 15.97 -0.63 -24.82
C LEU A 386 14.89 0.42 -24.50
N LYS A 387 15.28 1.69 -24.27
CA LYS A 387 14.37 2.75 -23.79
C LYS A 387 13.74 3.56 -24.90
N GLU A 388 14.37 3.68 -26.05
CA GLU A 388 13.81 4.38 -27.22
C GLU A 388 12.44 3.83 -27.64
N LYS A 389 12.24 2.52 -27.51
CA LYS A 389 10.93 1.86 -27.75
C LYS A 389 9.81 2.40 -26.84
N ARG A 390 10.16 3.14 -25.82
CA ARG A 390 9.26 3.75 -24.81
C ARG A 390 9.10 5.27 -25.00
N LEU A 391 9.62 5.83 -26.09
CA LEU A 391 9.65 7.27 -26.35
C LEU A 391 8.28 7.94 -26.15
N LYS A 392 7.19 7.32 -26.65
CA LYS A 392 5.82 7.85 -26.51
C LYS A 392 5.46 8.12 -25.04
N GLY A 393 5.73 7.20 -24.15
CA GLY A 393 5.40 7.35 -22.71
C GLY A 393 6.37 8.25 -21.94
N LEU A 394 7.61 8.44 -22.44
CA LEU A 394 8.54 9.43 -21.90
C LEU A 394 8.10 10.84 -22.26
N VAL A 395 7.69 11.06 -23.52
CA VAL A 395 7.17 12.33 -24.02
C VAL A 395 5.84 12.71 -23.38
N ALA A 396 4.98 11.72 -23.11
CA ALA A 396 3.69 11.94 -22.43
C ALA A 396 3.85 12.60 -21.04
N HIS A 397 5.00 12.47 -20.40
CA HIS A 397 5.30 13.15 -19.14
C HIS A 397 5.26 14.68 -19.25
N ALA A 398 5.57 15.25 -20.42
CA ALA A 398 5.50 16.69 -20.63
C ALA A 398 4.05 17.21 -20.56
N THR A 399 3.10 16.46 -21.11
CA THR A 399 1.67 16.80 -21.06
C THR A 399 1.04 16.43 -19.74
N HIS A 400 1.43 15.29 -19.16
CA HIS A 400 0.91 14.75 -17.92
C HIS A 400 2.05 14.56 -16.90
N PRO A 401 2.41 15.60 -16.12
CA PRO A 401 3.53 15.53 -15.17
C PRO A 401 3.13 14.77 -13.90
N ILE A 402 2.66 13.54 -14.07
CA ILE A 402 2.27 12.62 -13.00
C ILE A 402 3.42 11.68 -12.64
N SER A 403 3.45 11.25 -11.39
CA SER A 403 4.43 10.30 -10.89
C SER A 403 3.78 9.26 -9.99
N THR A 404 4.46 8.14 -9.79
CA THR A 404 4.03 7.11 -8.84
C THR A 404 4.38 7.45 -7.38
N GLY A 405 4.89 8.66 -7.08
CA GLY A 405 5.35 9.04 -5.74
C GLY A 405 4.30 8.88 -4.62
N LYS A 406 3.03 9.20 -4.91
CA LYS A 406 1.93 8.93 -3.95
C LYS A 406 1.76 7.43 -3.70
N LEU A 407 1.89 6.62 -4.75
CA LEU A 407 1.79 5.16 -4.67
C LEU A 407 3.00 4.55 -3.96
N GLU A 408 4.20 5.10 -4.15
CA GLU A 408 5.39 4.72 -3.38
C GLU A 408 5.20 5.02 -1.88
N GLY A 409 4.65 6.19 -1.54
CA GLY A 409 4.24 6.53 -0.17
C GLY A 409 3.27 5.51 0.41
N MET A 410 2.29 5.04 -0.37
CA MET A 410 1.37 3.98 0.03
C MET A 410 2.07 2.63 0.19
N ASN A 411 2.98 2.27 -0.72
CA ASN A 411 3.79 1.07 -0.61
C ASN A 411 4.64 1.05 0.67
N ASN A 412 5.11 2.20 1.15
CA ASN A 412 5.79 2.31 2.43
C ASN A 412 4.83 2.10 3.61
N LYS A 413 3.60 2.63 3.58
CA LYS A 413 2.55 2.32 4.58
C LYS A 413 2.22 0.83 4.59
N ILE A 414 2.10 0.19 3.42
CA ILE A 414 1.90 -1.26 3.29
C ILE A 414 3.03 -2.05 3.95
N LYS A 415 4.29 -1.65 3.73
CA LYS A 415 5.45 -2.28 4.37
C LYS A 415 5.41 -2.16 5.91
N VAL A 416 5.00 -0.99 6.43
CA VAL A 416 4.83 -0.77 7.87
C VAL A 416 3.71 -1.66 8.43
N ALA A 417 2.53 -1.68 7.79
CA ALA A 417 1.41 -2.54 8.20
C ALA A 417 1.81 -4.03 8.25
N LYS A 418 2.57 -4.49 7.25
CA LYS A 418 3.12 -5.86 7.24
C LYS A 418 4.07 -6.13 8.40
N ARG A 419 4.92 -5.18 8.77
CA ARG A 419 5.87 -5.33 9.89
C ARG A 419 5.14 -5.39 11.23
N ILE A 420 4.15 -4.51 11.45
CA ILE A 420 3.33 -4.50 12.67
C ILE A 420 2.59 -5.82 12.87
N ALA A 421 2.09 -6.42 11.80
CA ALA A 421 1.35 -7.69 11.86
C ALA A 421 2.24 -8.94 11.71
N TYR A 422 3.57 -8.80 11.66
CA TYR A 422 4.50 -9.90 11.36
C TYR A 422 4.14 -10.67 10.07
N GLY A 423 3.51 -10.00 9.11
CA GLY A 423 3.01 -10.56 7.86
C GLY A 423 1.51 -10.91 7.91
N TYR A 424 0.94 -11.12 6.72
CA TYR A 424 -0.46 -11.53 6.55
C TYR A 424 -0.49 -12.87 5.80
N ARG A 425 -1.14 -13.89 6.40
CA ARG A 425 -1.38 -15.17 5.72
C ARG A 425 -2.62 -15.13 4.83
N ASP A 426 -3.60 -14.32 5.22
CA ASP A 426 -4.83 -14.09 4.46
C ASP A 426 -4.63 -12.85 3.57
N GLU A 427 -4.35 -13.11 2.29
CA GLU A 427 -4.09 -12.06 1.29
C GLU A 427 -5.37 -11.24 1.02
N ASP A 428 -6.54 -11.87 0.98
CA ASP A 428 -7.81 -11.18 0.74
C ASP A 428 -8.14 -10.18 1.86
N TYR A 429 -7.90 -10.58 3.11
CA TYR A 429 -8.01 -9.67 4.24
C TYR A 429 -7.03 -8.50 4.10
N PHE A 430 -5.80 -8.77 3.70
CA PHE A 430 -4.76 -7.76 3.56
C PHE A 430 -5.07 -6.75 2.46
N PHE A 431 -5.57 -7.20 1.31
CA PHE A 431 -5.94 -6.32 0.19
C PHE A 431 -7.12 -5.41 0.56
N ARG A 432 -8.14 -5.94 1.26
CA ARG A 432 -9.22 -5.11 1.80
C ARG A 432 -8.71 -4.07 2.80
N LEU A 433 -7.78 -4.46 3.66
CA LEU A 433 -7.16 -3.55 4.63
C LEU A 433 -6.41 -2.40 3.96
N ILE A 434 -5.65 -2.65 2.90
CA ILE A 434 -4.94 -1.63 2.13
C ILE A 434 -5.94 -0.62 1.54
N ARG A 435 -6.98 -1.10 0.86
CA ARG A 435 -8.04 -0.25 0.28
C ARG A 435 -8.74 0.58 1.37
N TYR A 436 -9.13 -0.06 2.45
CA TYR A 436 -9.79 0.58 3.58
C TYR A 436 -8.94 1.68 4.23
N GLN A 437 -7.66 1.42 4.48
CA GLN A 437 -6.75 2.40 5.09
C GLN A 437 -6.46 3.59 4.16
N SER A 438 -6.36 3.38 2.86
CA SER A 438 -6.18 4.48 1.89
C SER A 438 -7.39 5.40 1.90
N SER A 439 -8.60 4.87 1.84
CA SER A 439 -9.85 5.64 1.85
C SER A 439 -10.08 6.38 3.17
N LEU A 440 -9.73 5.77 4.32
CA LEU A 440 -9.82 6.44 5.63
C LEU A 440 -8.85 7.61 5.76
N SER A 441 -7.66 7.54 5.18
CA SER A 441 -6.68 8.63 5.24
C SER A 441 -7.18 9.87 4.52
N ILE A 442 -7.94 9.70 3.45
CA ILE A 442 -8.53 10.79 2.67
C ILE A 442 -9.63 11.51 3.47
N GLN A 443 -10.53 10.76 4.10
CA GLN A 443 -11.60 11.35 4.91
C GLN A 443 -11.07 12.17 6.10
N LYS A 444 -9.91 11.81 6.65
CA LYS A 444 -9.27 12.60 7.74
C LYS A 444 -8.67 13.91 7.26
N ASN A 445 -8.28 14.00 5.98
CA ASN A 445 -7.71 15.22 5.41
C ASN A 445 -8.78 16.18 4.88
N LEU A 446 -10.07 15.76 4.86
CA LEU A 446 -11.21 16.57 4.45
C LEU A 446 -11.99 17.18 5.64
N VAL A 447 -11.59 16.87 6.88
CA VAL A 447 -12.09 17.42 8.15
C VAL A 447 -11.00 18.28 8.79
#